data_99c38a578f6d56238c83b2c50655d117
#
_entry.id   99c38a578f6d56238c83b2c50655d117
#
_cell.length_a   1.000
_cell.length_b   1.000
_cell.length_c   1.000
_cell.angle_alpha   90.00
_cell.angle_beta   90.00
_cell.angle_gamma   90.00
#
_symmetry.space_group_name_H-M   'P 1'
#
loop_
_entity.id
_entity.type
_entity.pdbx_description
1 polymer ?
#
loop_
_entity_poly.entity_id
_entity_poly.type
_entity_poly.pdbx_seq_one_letter_code
_entity_poly.pdbx_strand_id
1 'polypeptide(L)'
;MMIPSNAINIDAQVLKIIAELDEFKGRWDSLGKLSQDKLTSLRRVATIESVGSSTRIEGAKLSDHEVEALLANLEMHSFRSRDEEEVAGYAEAMNTIFDSWEHIPLTENHIKQLHGMLLKYSTKDRPHRGEYKKFPNNVEAFDANGKSLGVIFETASPFDTPRLMSDLVDWTTTALREQELHPILVIAAFVVHFLAIHPFQDGNGRLSRVLTTLLLLKCGYLYVPYSSMERIVEENKDRYYRALRASQRHIRGKKENLNDWISFFLHTLKKQKDVLLRKVERERLLPQLSQLSESILILSKERGRLTISEAVTLLSINRNTAKLHFRQLVQKGYLIQHGVGKATWYSPGK
;
A
#
# COMPACT_ATOMS: atom_id res chain seq x y z
N MET A 1 19.42 -14.61 15.72
CA MET A 1 19.95 -14.77 14.33
C MET A 1 20.60 -13.46 13.93
N MET A 2 21.90 -13.41 13.69
CA MET A 2 22.51 -12.19 13.13
C MET A 2 22.52 -12.30 11.62
N ILE A 3 21.90 -11.35 10.94
CA ILE A 3 22.03 -11.24 9.48
C ILE A 3 23.42 -10.69 9.21
N PRO A 4 24.28 -11.44 8.51
CA PRO A 4 25.65 -11.00 8.32
C PRO A 4 25.72 -9.73 7.48
N SER A 5 26.51 -8.76 7.88
CA SER A 5 26.68 -7.50 7.12
C SER A 5 27.15 -7.71 5.68
N ASN A 6 27.85 -8.81 5.41
CA ASN A 6 28.27 -9.21 4.06
C ASN A 6 27.18 -9.90 3.21
N ALA A 7 25.98 -10.14 3.76
CA ALA A 7 24.83 -10.63 2.99
C ALA A 7 24.26 -9.57 2.02
N ILE A 8 24.62 -8.31 2.24
CA ILE A 8 24.15 -7.15 1.48
C ILE A 8 25.34 -6.49 0.80
N ASN A 9 25.35 -6.51 -0.53
CA ASN A 9 26.33 -5.75 -1.30
C ASN A 9 25.80 -4.33 -1.56
N ILE A 10 26.52 -3.33 -1.07
CA ILE A 10 26.18 -1.92 -1.26
C ILE A 10 27.00 -1.38 -2.42
N ASP A 11 26.45 -1.46 -3.62
CA ASP A 11 27.04 -0.89 -4.83
C ASP A 11 26.59 0.57 -5.08
N ALA A 12 27.14 1.19 -6.12
CA ALA A 12 26.82 2.58 -6.48
C ALA A 12 25.34 2.77 -6.82
N GLN A 13 24.65 1.75 -7.36
CA GLN A 13 23.24 1.83 -7.69
C GLN A 13 22.37 1.80 -6.44
N VAL A 14 22.68 0.94 -5.48
CA VAL A 14 22.04 0.88 -4.18
C VAL A 14 22.15 2.23 -3.47
N LEU A 15 23.38 2.80 -3.40
CA LEU A 15 23.61 4.11 -2.78
C LEU A 15 22.82 5.22 -3.47
N LYS A 16 22.79 5.24 -4.79
CA LYS A 16 22.04 6.22 -5.57
C LYS A 16 20.53 6.17 -5.25
N ILE A 17 19.93 4.98 -5.25
CA ILE A 17 18.49 4.84 -4.98
C ILE A 17 18.18 5.26 -3.55
N ILE A 18 19.00 4.86 -2.57
CA ILE A 18 18.82 5.26 -1.17
C ILE A 18 18.88 6.79 -1.05
N ALA A 19 19.87 7.44 -1.65
CA ALA A 19 20.00 8.90 -1.62
C ALA A 19 18.77 9.60 -2.22
N GLU A 20 18.22 9.09 -3.35
CA GLU A 20 17.01 9.64 -3.96
C GLU A 20 15.77 9.47 -3.05
N LEU A 21 15.67 8.36 -2.30
CA LEU A 21 14.57 8.10 -1.37
C LEU A 21 14.67 9.01 -0.14
N ASP A 22 15.87 9.21 0.39
CA ASP A 22 16.10 10.07 1.56
C ASP A 22 15.96 11.55 1.22
N GLU A 23 16.42 11.98 0.04
CA GLU A 23 16.15 13.33 -0.44
C GLU A 23 14.65 13.60 -0.51
N PHE A 24 13.89 12.66 -1.06
CA PHE A 24 12.44 12.79 -1.15
C PHE A 24 11.77 12.79 0.23
N LYS A 25 12.22 11.91 1.15
CA LYS A 25 11.79 11.88 2.55
C LYS A 25 11.99 13.24 3.20
N GLY A 26 13.21 13.83 3.10
CA GLY A 26 13.50 15.13 3.70
C GLY A 26 12.73 16.29 3.08
N ARG A 27 12.33 16.18 1.82
CA ARG A 27 11.54 17.20 1.10
C ARG A 27 10.03 17.02 1.26
N TRP A 28 9.55 15.90 1.80
CA TRP A 28 8.12 15.58 1.83
C TRP A 28 7.30 16.64 2.55
N ASP A 29 7.73 17.12 3.71
CA ASP A 29 7.01 18.15 4.48
C ASP A 29 6.93 19.48 3.71
N SER A 30 7.95 19.82 2.94
CA SER A 30 7.94 21.02 2.08
C SER A 30 7.13 20.81 0.78
N LEU A 31 7.05 19.58 0.28
CA LEU A 31 6.17 19.19 -0.81
C LEU A 31 4.70 19.14 -0.38
N GLY A 32 4.45 18.89 0.90
CA GLY A 32 3.13 18.77 1.54
C GLY A 32 2.32 20.06 1.65
N LYS A 33 2.63 21.14 0.91
CA LYS A 33 1.75 22.32 0.75
C LYS A 33 0.50 22.02 -0.11
N LEU A 34 0.18 20.74 -0.32
CA LEU A 34 -1.14 20.33 -0.77
C LEU A 34 -2.15 20.60 0.35
N SER A 35 -3.36 21.04 -0.02
CA SER A 35 -4.44 21.18 0.96
C SER A 35 -4.71 19.83 1.64
N GLN A 36 -5.20 19.87 2.88
CA GLN A 36 -5.53 18.66 3.64
C GLN A 36 -6.50 17.76 2.87
N ASP A 37 -7.45 18.34 2.14
CA ASP A 37 -8.42 17.58 1.32
C ASP A 37 -7.74 16.80 0.20
N LYS A 38 -6.72 17.37 -0.46
CA LYS A 38 -5.96 16.67 -1.50
C LYS A 38 -5.12 15.54 -0.94
N LEU A 39 -4.50 15.73 0.21
CA LEU A 39 -3.78 14.67 0.92
C LEU A 39 -4.72 13.54 1.32
N THR A 40 -5.89 13.85 1.85
CA THR A 40 -6.91 12.87 2.21
C THR A 40 -7.37 12.07 0.98
N SER A 41 -7.62 12.76 -0.16
CA SER A 41 -7.98 12.10 -1.40
C SER A 41 -6.87 11.18 -1.93
N LEU A 42 -5.61 11.63 -1.92
CA LEU A 42 -4.46 10.80 -2.32
C LEU A 42 -4.32 9.57 -1.43
N ARG A 43 -4.45 9.74 -0.09
CA ARG A 43 -4.40 8.62 0.87
C ARG A 43 -5.51 7.62 0.60
N ARG A 44 -6.76 8.09 0.39
CA ARG A 44 -7.91 7.21 0.09
C ARG A 44 -7.66 6.36 -1.15
N VAL A 45 -7.25 6.98 -2.26
CA VAL A 45 -6.95 6.25 -3.52
C VAL A 45 -5.81 5.25 -3.31
N ALA A 46 -4.73 5.67 -2.66
CA ALA A 46 -3.61 4.78 -2.37
C ALA A 46 -4.01 3.61 -1.47
N THR A 47 -4.89 3.82 -0.49
CA THR A 47 -5.41 2.75 0.37
C THR A 47 -6.21 1.73 -0.43
N ILE A 48 -7.12 2.17 -1.30
CA ILE A 48 -7.89 1.27 -2.18
C ILE A 48 -6.95 0.45 -3.07
N GLU A 49 -5.98 1.11 -3.73
CA GLU A 49 -4.96 0.44 -4.54
C GLU A 49 -4.13 -0.57 -3.71
N SER A 50 -3.71 -0.22 -2.49
CA SER A 50 -2.90 -1.09 -1.63
C SER A 50 -3.67 -2.32 -1.16
N VAL A 51 -4.89 -2.12 -0.68
CA VAL A 51 -5.77 -3.20 -0.20
C VAL A 51 -6.10 -4.16 -1.34
N GLY A 52 -6.54 -3.64 -2.48
CA GLY A 52 -6.88 -4.46 -3.66
C GLY A 52 -5.66 -5.21 -4.19
N SER A 53 -4.54 -4.52 -4.41
CA SER A 53 -3.34 -5.15 -4.95
C SER A 53 -2.75 -6.19 -4.01
N SER A 54 -2.71 -5.92 -2.69
CA SER A 54 -2.17 -6.88 -1.73
C SER A 54 -2.96 -8.18 -1.69
N THR A 55 -4.27 -8.12 -1.77
CA THR A 55 -5.12 -9.32 -1.80
C THR A 55 -5.06 -10.03 -3.15
N ARG A 56 -4.98 -9.30 -4.29
CA ARG A 56 -4.80 -9.91 -5.63
C ARG A 56 -3.44 -10.58 -5.82
N ILE A 57 -2.38 -10.11 -5.17
CA ILE A 57 -1.09 -10.82 -5.14
C ILE A 57 -1.28 -12.24 -4.59
N GLU A 58 -2.14 -12.41 -3.58
CA GLU A 58 -2.44 -13.71 -2.94
C GLU A 58 -3.58 -14.48 -3.64
N GLY A 59 -4.21 -13.91 -4.68
CA GLY A 59 -5.18 -14.61 -5.53
C GLY A 59 -6.63 -14.16 -5.41
N ALA A 60 -6.94 -13.16 -4.60
CA ALA A 60 -8.27 -12.53 -4.60
C ALA A 60 -8.58 -11.89 -5.97
N LYS A 61 -9.88 -11.73 -6.29
CA LYS A 61 -10.31 -11.30 -7.64
C LYS A 61 -11.00 -9.94 -7.67
N LEU A 62 -11.16 -9.27 -6.52
CA LEU A 62 -11.86 -7.99 -6.46
C LEU A 62 -11.09 -6.89 -7.21
N SER A 63 -11.79 -6.16 -8.08
CA SER A 63 -11.30 -4.95 -8.72
C SER A 63 -11.21 -3.79 -7.73
N ASP A 64 -10.47 -2.74 -8.07
CA ASP A 64 -10.35 -1.54 -7.20
C ASP A 64 -11.72 -0.88 -6.95
N HIS A 65 -12.64 -0.91 -7.93
CA HIS A 65 -14.00 -0.39 -7.76
C HIS A 65 -14.81 -1.22 -6.75
N GLU A 66 -14.71 -2.56 -6.79
CA GLU A 66 -15.39 -3.43 -5.81
C GLU A 66 -14.78 -3.27 -4.42
N VAL A 67 -13.45 -3.11 -4.33
CA VAL A 67 -12.76 -2.78 -3.08
C VAL A 67 -13.25 -1.44 -2.54
N GLU A 68 -13.36 -0.40 -3.35
CA GLU A 68 -13.88 0.90 -2.93
C GLU A 68 -15.31 0.81 -2.40
N ALA A 69 -16.19 0.10 -3.13
CA ALA A 69 -17.57 -0.12 -2.72
C ALA A 69 -17.67 -0.88 -1.39
N LEU A 70 -16.82 -1.90 -1.18
CA LEU A 70 -16.75 -2.66 0.06
C LEU A 70 -16.28 -1.78 1.23
N LEU A 71 -15.21 -1.01 1.03
CA LEU A 71 -14.65 -0.13 2.06
C LEU A 71 -15.62 0.99 2.48
N ALA A 72 -16.46 1.46 1.55
CA ALA A 72 -17.50 2.44 1.85
C ALA A 72 -18.65 1.88 2.72
N ASN A 73 -18.81 0.54 2.79
CA ASN A 73 -19.91 -0.14 3.46
C ASN A 73 -19.46 -1.14 4.54
N LEU A 74 -18.24 -1.00 5.05
CA LEU A 74 -17.65 -1.94 6.03
C LEU A 74 -18.47 -2.11 7.32
N GLU A 75 -19.28 -1.14 7.69
CA GLU A 75 -20.12 -1.19 8.89
C GLU A 75 -21.25 -2.25 8.82
N MET A 76 -21.57 -2.75 7.65
CA MET A 76 -22.68 -3.70 7.44
C MET A 76 -22.32 -5.16 7.81
N HIS A 77 -21.07 -5.47 8.13
CA HIS A 77 -20.55 -6.75 8.67
C HIS A 77 -21.00 -8.04 7.95
N SER A 78 -21.53 -7.96 6.74
CA SER A 78 -21.91 -9.12 5.94
C SER A 78 -21.04 -9.23 4.71
N PHE A 79 -20.16 -10.22 4.68
CA PHE A 79 -19.29 -10.49 3.53
C PHE A 79 -19.88 -11.62 2.68
N ARG A 80 -19.84 -11.46 1.37
CA ARG A 80 -20.39 -12.42 0.39
C ARG A 80 -19.37 -13.46 -0.04
N SER A 81 -18.08 -13.18 0.17
CA SER A 81 -17.00 -14.04 -0.26
C SER A 81 -15.79 -13.93 0.67
N ARG A 82 -14.91 -14.93 0.58
CA ARG A 82 -13.62 -14.89 1.26
C ARG A 82 -12.75 -13.70 0.81
N ASP A 83 -12.82 -13.33 -0.46
CA ASP A 83 -12.08 -12.19 -0.99
C ASP A 83 -12.49 -10.89 -0.29
N GLU A 84 -13.79 -10.71 -0.01
CA GLU A 84 -14.30 -9.56 0.75
C GLU A 84 -13.83 -9.58 2.22
N GLU A 85 -13.81 -10.76 2.86
CA GLU A 85 -13.26 -10.93 4.22
C GLU A 85 -11.78 -10.54 4.28
N GLU A 86 -10.98 -10.97 3.29
CA GLU A 86 -9.55 -10.68 3.19
C GLU A 86 -9.27 -9.20 2.93
N VAL A 87 -10.04 -8.57 2.05
CA VAL A 87 -9.97 -7.13 1.76
C VAL A 87 -10.30 -6.31 3.01
N ALA A 88 -11.38 -6.65 3.72
CA ALA A 88 -11.80 -5.96 4.92
C ALA A 88 -10.75 -6.06 6.04
N GLY A 89 -10.19 -7.25 6.27
CA GLY A 89 -9.15 -7.46 7.28
C GLY A 89 -7.85 -6.73 6.96
N TYR A 90 -7.44 -6.74 5.69
CA TYR A 90 -6.25 -5.99 5.27
C TYR A 90 -6.45 -4.47 5.43
N ALA A 91 -7.62 -3.96 5.05
CA ALA A 91 -7.94 -2.54 5.20
C ALA A 91 -7.93 -2.11 6.67
N GLU A 92 -8.48 -2.91 7.59
CA GLU A 92 -8.47 -2.63 9.02
C GLU A 92 -7.03 -2.57 9.57
N ALA A 93 -6.18 -3.54 9.20
CA ALA A 93 -4.78 -3.55 9.59
C ALA A 93 -4.03 -2.32 9.06
N MET A 94 -4.24 -1.93 7.80
CA MET A 94 -3.61 -0.75 7.21
C MET A 94 -4.08 0.55 7.85
N ASN A 95 -5.38 0.71 8.11
CA ASN A 95 -5.91 1.88 8.81
C ASN A 95 -5.35 2.00 10.22
N THR A 96 -5.27 0.90 10.97
CA THR A 96 -4.66 0.87 12.30
C THR A 96 -3.21 1.35 12.26
N ILE A 97 -2.43 0.92 11.26
CA ILE A 97 -1.06 1.40 11.08
C ILE A 97 -1.04 2.89 10.75
N PHE A 98 -1.82 3.35 9.78
CA PHE A 98 -1.83 4.75 9.38
C PHE A 98 -2.21 5.71 10.51
N ASP A 99 -3.07 5.27 11.42
CA ASP A 99 -3.57 6.11 12.51
C ASP A 99 -2.77 5.97 13.81
N SER A 100 -1.96 4.90 13.96
CA SER A 100 -1.31 4.58 15.24
C SER A 100 0.13 4.08 15.13
N TRP A 101 0.80 4.19 13.97
CA TRP A 101 2.14 3.64 13.75
C TRP A 101 3.18 4.10 14.79
N GLU A 102 3.05 5.31 15.32
CA GLU A 102 3.96 5.86 16.35
C GLU A 102 3.93 5.00 17.62
N HIS A 103 2.76 4.50 17.97
CA HIS A 103 2.49 3.74 19.19
C HIS A 103 2.60 2.22 19.04
N ILE A 104 2.87 1.73 17.82
CA ILE A 104 3.00 0.30 17.54
C ILE A 104 4.50 -0.07 17.50
N PRO A 105 5.12 -0.57 18.57
CA PRO A 105 6.50 -1.06 18.51
C PRO A 105 6.58 -2.37 17.72
N LEU A 106 7.74 -2.62 17.13
CA LEU A 106 8.01 -3.91 16.49
C LEU A 106 8.28 -4.96 17.57
N THR A 107 7.27 -5.72 17.92
CA THR A 107 7.35 -6.86 18.84
C THR A 107 6.57 -8.05 18.29
N GLU A 108 6.91 -9.26 18.73
CA GLU A 108 6.16 -10.47 18.36
C GLU A 108 4.66 -10.35 18.69
N ASN A 109 4.31 -9.77 19.83
CA ASN A 109 2.91 -9.58 20.22
C ASN A 109 2.16 -8.64 19.26
N HIS A 110 2.77 -7.52 18.86
CA HIS A 110 2.13 -6.63 17.89
C HIS A 110 2.03 -7.25 16.50
N ILE A 111 3.04 -8.03 16.07
CA ILE A 111 2.98 -8.81 14.83
C ILE A 111 1.79 -9.80 14.87
N LYS A 112 1.60 -10.51 15.98
CA LYS A 112 0.45 -11.41 16.18
C LYS A 112 -0.89 -10.68 16.23
N GLN A 113 -0.96 -9.51 16.86
CA GLN A 113 -2.15 -8.66 16.88
C GLN A 113 -2.51 -8.17 15.46
N LEU A 114 -1.55 -7.68 14.70
CA LEU A 114 -1.77 -7.27 13.29
C LEU A 114 -2.21 -8.45 12.42
N HIS A 115 -1.64 -9.64 12.62
CA HIS A 115 -2.12 -10.86 11.97
C HIS A 115 -3.57 -11.20 12.39
N GLY A 116 -3.90 -11.00 13.67
CA GLY A 116 -5.25 -11.17 14.18
C GLY A 116 -6.26 -10.24 13.52
N MET A 117 -5.88 -8.98 13.29
CA MET A 117 -6.69 -8.00 12.56
C MET A 117 -6.85 -8.38 11.09
N LEU A 118 -5.74 -8.76 10.44
CA LEU A 118 -5.73 -9.18 9.05
C LEU A 118 -6.71 -10.30 8.74
N LEU A 119 -6.87 -11.26 9.65
CA LEU A 119 -7.76 -12.41 9.51
C LEU A 119 -9.05 -12.27 10.34
N LYS A 120 -9.39 -11.07 10.83
CA LYS A 120 -10.51 -10.84 11.74
C LYS A 120 -11.84 -11.38 11.21
N TYR A 121 -12.07 -11.20 9.94
CA TYR A 121 -13.33 -11.57 9.29
C TYR A 121 -13.32 -12.97 8.69
N SER A 122 -12.16 -13.61 8.56
CA SER A 122 -12.06 -14.96 8.01
C SER A 122 -12.54 -16.00 9.03
N THR A 123 -13.65 -16.66 8.71
CA THR A 123 -14.19 -17.76 9.52
C THR A 123 -13.32 -19.01 9.47
N LYS A 124 -12.73 -19.30 8.31
CA LYS A 124 -11.83 -20.44 8.08
C LYS A 124 -10.57 -20.34 8.93
N ASP A 125 -10.03 -19.13 9.07
CA ASP A 125 -8.73 -18.88 9.71
C ASP A 125 -8.83 -18.61 11.21
N ARG A 126 -10.06 -18.62 11.77
CA ARG A 126 -10.33 -18.40 13.20
C ARG A 126 -9.47 -19.24 14.17
N PRO A 127 -9.17 -20.54 13.89
CA PRO A 127 -8.40 -21.39 14.80
C PRO A 127 -6.92 -21.03 14.96
N HIS A 128 -6.33 -20.31 13.99
CA HIS A 128 -4.89 -19.95 13.98
C HIS A 128 -4.64 -18.45 13.89
N ARG A 129 -5.68 -17.64 14.05
CA ARG A 129 -5.62 -16.20 14.03
C ARG A 129 -4.75 -15.67 15.18
N GLY A 130 -3.69 -14.90 14.82
CA GLY A 130 -2.78 -14.33 15.81
C GLY A 130 -1.81 -15.34 16.45
N GLU A 131 -1.81 -16.60 15.98
CA GLU A 131 -0.97 -17.65 16.53
C GLU A 131 0.06 -18.12 15.49
N TYR A 132 1.27 -18.42 15.94
CA TYR A 132 2.26 -19.04 15.08
C TYR A 132 1.79 -20.41 14.60
N LYS A 133 2.25 -20.79 13.42
CA LYS A 133 1.87 -22.05 12.78
C LYS A 133 2.16 -23.27 13.64
N LYS A 134 1.24 -24.21 13.60
CA LYS A 134 1.36 -25.53 14.26
C LYS A 134 1.70 -26.66 13.28
N PHE A 135 1.50 -26.39 11.98
CA PHE A 135 1.79 -27.33 10.90
C PHE A 135 2.75 -26.72 9.90
N PRO A 136 3.60 -27.53 9.23
CA PRO A 136 4.40 -27.05 8.10
C PRO A 136 3.53 -26.36 7.04
N ASN A 137 4.02 -25.27 6.49
CA ASN A 137 3.32 -24.46 5.48
C ASN A 137 4.29 -24.06 4.36
N ASN A 138 4.97 -25.03 3.78
CA ASN A 138 5.92 -24.78 2.69
C ASN A 138 5.25 -24.07 1.52
N VAL A 139 6.03 -23.25 0.82
CA VAL A 139 5.56 -22.56 -0.38
C VAL A 139 5.65 -23.53 -1.57
N GLU A 140 4.50 -23.87 -2.15
CA GLU A 140 4.38 -24.78 -3.28
C GLU A 140 4.06 -24.02 -4.58
N ALA A 141 4.51 -24.58 -5.71
CA ALA A 141 4.03 -24.14 -7.03
C ALA A 141 2.84 -24.99 -7.45
N PHE A 142 1.90 -24.36 -8.14
CA PHE A 142 0.77 -25.03 -8.77
C PHE A 142 0.75 -24.71 -10.27
N ASP A 143 0.37 -25.67 -11.08
CA ASP A 143 0.12 -25.47 -12.50
C ASP A 143 -1.23 -24.76 -12.74
N ALA A 144 -1.54 -24.47 -14.01
CA ALA A 144 -2.80 -23.82 -14.39
C ALA A 144 -4.07 -24.63 -14.00
N ASN A 145 -3.92 -25.93 -13.72
CA ASN A 145 -4.99 -26.84 -13.32
C ASN A 145 -5.06 -27.03 -11.80
N GLY A 146 -4.21 -26.32 -11.02
CA GLY A 146 -4.18 -26.41 -9.56
C GLY A 146 -3.43 -27.65 -9.03
N LYS A 147 -2.67 -28.39 -9.86
CA LYS A 147 -1.84 -29.50 -9.44
C LYS A 147 -0.51 -28.97 -8.88
N SER A 148 -0.11 -29.44 -7.69
CA SER A 148 1.18 -29.08 -7.10
C SER A 148 2.33 -29.55 -8.01
N LEU A 149 3.22 -28.62 -8.32
CA LEU A 149 4.49 -28.84 -9.03
C LEU A 149 5.65 -29.11 -8.05
N GLY A 150 5.34 -29.14 -6.76
CA GLY A 150 6.31 -29.39 -5.68
C GLY A 150 6.63 -28.13 -4.86
N VAL A 151 7.41 -28.36 -3.79
CA VAL A 151 7.83 -27.32 -2.86
C VAL A 151 8.87 -26.41 -3.53
N ILE A 152 8.55 -25.13 -3.61
CA ILE A 152 9.45 -24.10 -4.13
C ILE A 152 10.44 -23.67 -3.06
N PHE A 153 9.96 -23.55 -1.83
CA PHE A 153 10.72 -23.08 -0.70
C PHE A 153 10.21 -23.72 0.60
N GLU A 154 11.16 -24.33 1.34
CA GLU A 154 10.89 -24.86 2.68
C GLU A 154 10.96 -23.74 3.71
N THR A 155 9.87 -23.48 4.38
CA THR A 155 9.79 -22.48 5.45
C THR A 155 10.40 -23.00 6.76
N ALA A 156 10.48 -22.17 7.80
CA ALA A 156 10.90 -22.65 9.12
C ALA A 156 9.94 -23.72 9.65
N SER A 157 10.48 -24.69 10.42
CA SER A 157 9.62 -25.65 11.12
C SER A 157 8.70 -24.94 12.14
N PRO A 158 7.52 -25.47 12.47
CA PRO A 158 6.71 -24.94 13.55
C PRO A 158 7.47 -24.81 14.87
N PHE A 159 8.35 -25.78 15.17
CA PHE A 159 9.18 -25.79 16.37
C PHE A 159 10.18 -24.65 16.43
N ASP A 160 10.84 -24.33 15.31
CA ASP A 160 11.83 -23.26 15.24
C ASP A 160 11.23 -21.87 15.11
N THR A 161 9.98 -21.77 14.65
CA THR A 161 9.32 -20.50 14.31
C THR A 161 9.38 -19.47 15.44
N PRO A 162 9.03 -19.79 16.72
CA PRO A 162 9.05 -18.77 17.79
C PRO A 162 10.45 -18.20 18.02
N ARG A 163 11.47 -19.08 18.10
CA ARG A 163 12.87 -18.65 18.28
C ARG A 163 13.36 -17.77 17.13
N LEU A 164 13.09 -18.17 15.90
CA LEU A 164 13.51 -17.41 14.71
C LEU A 164 12.80 -16.06 14.62
N MET A 165 11.55 -15.96 15.03
CA MET A 165 10.82 -14.69 15.09
C MET A 165 11.36 -13.77 16.17
N SER A 166 11.65 -14.28 17.37
CA SER A 166 12.30 -13.53 18.43
C SER A 166 13.65 -12.99 17.95
N ASP A 167 14.51 -13.84 17.41
CA ASP A 167 15.82 -13.46 16.86
C ASP A 167 15.70 -12.37 15.78
N LEU A 168 14.70 -12.48 14.89
CA LEU A 168 14.48 -11.52 13.80
C LEU A 168 14.02 -10.16 14.32
N VAL A 169 13.09 -10.15 15.28
CA VAL A 169 12.58 -8.91 15.90
C VAL A 169 13.71 -8.20 16.67
N ASP A 170 14.48 -8.94 17.47
CA ASP A 170 15.58 -8.41 18.25
C ASP A 170 16.68 -7.83 17.34
N TRP A 171 17.07 -8.58 16.29
CA TRP A 171 18.04 -8.09 15.31
C TRP A 171 17.55 -6.81 14.63
N THR A 172 16.30 -6.78 14.16
CA THR A 172 15.74 -5.62 13.46
C THR A 172 15.70 -4.39 14.35
N THR A 173 15.23 -4.54 15.59
CA THR A 173 15.15 -3.45 16.57
C THR A 173 16.52 -2.90 16.91
N THR A 174 17.49 -3.78 17.10
CA THR A 174 18.89 -3.41 17.38
C THR A 174 19.51 -2.70 16.19
N ALA A 175 19.41 -3.26 14.98
CA ALA A 175 19.99 -2.68 13.77
C ALA A 175 19.41 -1.29 13.43
N LEU A 176 18.10 -1.09 13.65
CA LEU A 176 17.46 0.23 13.48
C LEU A 176 17.91 1.24 14.53
N ARG A 177 18.20 0.81 15.77
CA ARG A 177 18.69 1.66 16.85
C ARG A 177 20.16 2.04 16.66
N GLU A 178 21.00 1.08 16.28
CA GLU A 178 22.45 1.27 16.14
C GLU A 178 22.85 1.96 14.85
N GLN A 179 21.99 1.91 13.83
CA GLN A 179 22.16 2.57 12.53
C GLN A 179 23.45 2.19 11.78
N GLU A 180 23.98 0.99 12.02
CA GLU A 180 25.12 0.46 11.26
C GLU A 180 24.78 0.17 9.80
N LEU A 181 23.51 -0.17 9.54
CA LEU A 181 22.94 -0.33 8.22
C LEU A 181 21.87 0.72 7.99
N HIS A 182 21.75 1.16 6.74
CA HIS A 182 20.67 2.07 6.36
C HIS A 182 19.29 1.47 6.66
N PRO A 183 18.32 2.21 7.25
CA PRO A 183 17.03 1.67 7.67
C PRO A 183 16.27 0.91 6.56
N ILE A 184 16.31 1.39 5.31
CA ILE A 184 15.67 0.68 4.18
C ILE A 184 16.27 -0.71 3.96
N LEU A 185 17.57 -0.87 4.14
CA LEU A 185 18.25 -2.17 4.00
C LEU A 185 17.86 -3.11 5.14
N VAL A 186 17.75 -2.60 6.37
CA VAL A 186 17.26 -3.35 7.52
C VAL A 186 15.81 -3.82 7.28
N ILE A 187 14.95 -2.93 6.79
CA ILE A 187 13.55 -3.27 6.46
C ILE A 187 13.51 -4.34 5.36
N ALA A 188 14.29 -4.18 4.29
CA ALA A 188 14.35 -5.18 3.22
C ALA A 188 14.79 -6.55 3.74
N ALA A 189 15.82 -6.59 4.57
CA ALA A 189 16.30 -7.82 5.19
C ALA A 189 15.26 -8.45 6.13
N PHE A 190 14.59 -7.64 6.97
CA PHE A 190 13.48 -8.10 7.80
C PHE A 190 12.41 -8.80 6.98
N VAL A 191 11.95 -8.18 5.88
CA VAL A 191 10.83 -8.71 5.08
C VAL A 191 11.17 -10.06 4.46
N VAL A 192 12.36 -10.22 3.88
CA VAL A 192 12.74 -11.50 3.25
C VAL A 192 12.92 -12.61 4.28
N HIS A 193 13.44 -12.30 5.48
CA HIS A 193 13.57 -13.28 6.57
C HIS A 193 12.21 -13.63 7.16
N PHE A 194 11.33 -12.65 7.37
CA PHE A 194 9.95 -12.90 7.80
C PHE A 194 9.24 -13.86 6.84
N LEU A 195 9.36 -13.62 5.53
CA LEU A 195 8.78 -14.50 4.51
C LEU A 195 9.49 -15.87 4.41
N ALA A 196 10.76 -15.96 4.78
CA ALA A 196 11.48 -17.23 4.86
C ALA A 196 11.11 -18.04 6.12
N ILE A 197 10.85 -17.39 7.24
CA ILE A 197 10.31 -18.03 8.44
C ILE A 197 8.87 -18.48 8.19
N HIS A 198 8.06 -17.61 7.55
CA HIS A 198 6.66 -17.85 7.23
C HIS A 198 5.86 -18.23 8.48
N PRO A 199 5.81 -17.33 9.49
CA PRO A 199 5.48 -17.73 10.86
C PRO A 199 4.03 -18.13 11.10
N PHE A 200 3.10 -17.74 10.24
CA PHE A 200 1.67 -18.02 10.40
C PHE A 200 1.17 -19.07 9.41
N GLN A 201 0.04 -19.70 9.70
CA GLN A 201 -0.53 -20.73 8.82
C GLN A 201 -1.00 -20.15 7.49
N ASP A 202 -1.54 -18.93 7.47
CA ASP A 202 -1.94 -18.13 6.29
C ASP A 202 -1.63 -16.64 6.54
N GLY A 203 -1.75 -15.79 5.52
CA GLY A 203 -1.64 -14.33 5.63
C GLY A 203 -0.22 -13.76 5.72
N ASN A 204 0.83 -14.57 5.64
CA ASN A 204 2.22 -14.10 5.77
C ASN A 204 2.62 -13.05 4.72
N GLY A 205 2.23 -13.22 3.46
CA GLY A 205 2.50 -12.27 2.40
C GLY A 205 1.82 -10.93 2.64
N ARG A 206 0.54 -10.94 2.97
CA ARG A 206 -0.24 -9.75 3.31
C ARG A 206 0.34 -9.03 4.54
N LEU A 207 0.63 -9.78 5.61
CA LEU A 207 1.22 -9.22 6.82
C LEU A 207 2.61 -8.64 6.60
N SER A 208 3.45 -9.27 5.77
CA SER A 208 4.78 -8.73 5.45
C SER A 208 4.69 -7.34 4.80
N ARG A 209 3.69 -7.08 3.95
CA ARG A 209 3.45 -5.76 3.34
C ARG A 209 2.93 -4.74 4.35
N VAL A 210 2.03 -5.14 5.24
CA VAL A 210 1.59 -4.32 6.39
C VAL A 210 2.77 -3.93 7.29
N LEU A 211 3.63 -4.89 7.65
CA LEU A 211 4.83 -4.65 8.45
C LEU A 211 5.87 -3.77 7.72
N THR A 212 5.98 -3.91 6.41
CA THR A 212 6.83 -3.02 5.59
C THR A 212 6.38 -1.58 5.71
N THR A 213 5.08 -1.32 5.59
CA THR A 213 4.50 0.02 5.74
C THR A 213 4.74 0.58 7.14
N LEU A 214 4.50 -0.22 8.19
CA LEU A 214 4.79 0.17 9.58
C LEU A 214 6.24 0.58 9.77
N LEU A 215 7.18 -0.24 9.34
CA LEU A 215 8.60 0.01 9.51
C LEU A 215 9.08 1.23 8.71
N LEU A 216 8.59 1.43 7.48
CA LEU A 216 8.88 2.62 6.69
C LEU A 216 8.40 3.88 7.40
N LEU A 217 7.18 3.90 7.93
CA LEU A 217 6.64 5.03 8.70
C LEU A 217 7.49 5.30 9.95
N LYS A 218 7.84 4.27 10.73
CA LYS A 218 8.71 4.39 11.90
C LYS A 218 10.10 4.93 11.57
N CYS A 219 10.58 4.69 10.36
CA CYS A 219 11.84 5.25 9.85
C CYS A 219 11.67 6.63 9.18
N GLY A 220 10.49 7.25 9.29
CA GLY A 220 10.23 8.62 8.84
C GLY A 220 9.88 8.75 7.35
N TYR A 221 9.56 7.67 6.63
CA TYR A 221 9.07 7.72 5.25
C TYR A 221 7.57 8.04 5.23
N LEU A 222 7.19 9.23 5.71
CA LEU A 222 5.81 9.67 5.95
C LEU A 222 4.99 9.83 4.66
N TYR A 223 5.60 9.76 3.51
CA TYR A 223 4.93 9.80 2.22
C TYR A 223 4.29 8.46 1.80
N VAL A 224 4.67 7.36 2.44
CA VAL A 224 4.23 6.00 2.07
C VAL A 224 2.71 5.83 1.99
N PRO A 225 1.88 6.42 2.89
CA PRO A 225 0.42 6.31 2.81
C PRO A 225 -0.23 6.91 1.57
N TYR A 226 0.49 7.69 0.77
CA TYR A 226 -0.07 8.43 -0.36
C TYR A 226 0.20 7.79 -1.73
N SER A 227 0.86 6.61 -1.76
CA SER A 227 1.12 5.85 -2.99
C SER A 227 1.27 4.37 -2.68
N SER A 228 0.60 3.51 -3.42
CA SER A 228 0.62 2.06 -3.17
C SER A 228 1.92 1.41 -3.63
N MET A 229 2.64 0.78 -2.70
CA MET A 229 3.76 -0.11 -3.00
C MET A 229 3.24 -1.45 -3.54
N GLU A 230 2.12 -1.93 -3.01
CA GLU A 230 1.49 -3.21 -3.37
C GLU A 230 1.06 -3.24 -4.83
N ARG A 231 0.58 -2.11 -5.37
CA ARG A 231 0.28 -1.98 -6.80
C ARG A 231 1.50 -2.25 -7.67
N ILE A 232 2.65 -1.72 -7.27
CA ILE A 232 3.91 -1.92 -8.01
C ILE A 232 4.37 -3.37 -7.90
N VAL A 233 4.21 -4.00 -6.74
CA VAL A 233 4.50 -5.43 -6.56
C VAL A 233 3.58 -6.28 -7.42
N GLU A 234 2.26 -6.01 -7.43
CA GLU A 234 1.27 -6.70 -8.26
C GLU A 234 1.63 -6.64 -9.75
N GLU A 235 1.94 -5.45 -10.27
CA GLU A 235 2.37 -5.23 -11.65
C GLU A 235 3.66 -5.96 -12.02
N ASN A 236 4.48 -6.32 -11.02
CA ASN A 236 5.78 -6.98 -11.19
C ASN A 236 5.85 -8.32 -10.44
N LYS A 237 4.72 -9.02 -10.30
CA LYS A 237 4.54 -10.21 -9.48
C LYS A 237 5.60 -11.30 -9.75
N ASP A 238 5.92 -11.56 -11.02
CA ASP A 238 6.94 -12.56 -11.39
C ASP A 238 8.34 -12.18 -10.93
N ARG A 239 8.70 -10.89 -11.03
CA ARG A 239 10.00 -10.39 -10.56
C ARG A 239 10.08 -10.44 -9.04
N TYR A 240 8.99 -10.10 -8.36
CA TYR A 240 8.86 -10.19 -6.90
C TYR A 240 9.17 -11.61 -6.41
N TYR A 241 8.47 -12.62 -6.94
CA TYR A 241 8.69 -13.99 -6.52
C TYR A 241 10.07 -14.54 -6.92
N ARG A 242 10.61 -14.13 -8.08
CA ARG A 242 11.98 -14.52 -8.47
C ARG A 242 13.02 -13.95 -7.51
N ALA A 243 12.92 -12.67 -7.16
CA ALA A 243 13.84 -12.02 -6.23
C ALA A 243 13.78 -12.65 -4.83
N LEU A 244 12.57 -12.92 -4.34
CA LEU A 244 12.38 -13.65 -3.06
C LEU A 244 13.05 -15.01 -3.10
N ARG A 245 12.77 -15.84 -4.11
CA ARG A 245 13.35 -17.20 -4.24
C ARG A 245 14.86 -17.18 -4.32
N ALA A 246 15.44 -16.28 -5.12
CA ALA A 246 16.88 -16.16 -5.27
C ALA A 246 17.55 -15.90 -3.91
N SER A 247 17.01 -14.97 -3.12
CA SER A 247 17.56 -14.63 -1.80
C SER A 247 17.25 -15.70 -0.74
N GLN A 248 16.04 -16.24 -0.72
CA GLN A 248 15.62 -17.26 0.28
C GLN A 248 16.42 -18.55 0.20
N ARG A 249 16.90 -18.96 -1.00
CA ARG A 249 17.79 -20.13 -1.16
C ARG A 249 19.08 -20.02 -0.35
N HIS A 250 19.52 -18.80 -0.07
CA HIS A 250 20.76 -18.53 0.66
C HIS A 250 20.52 -18.26 2.15
N ILE A 251 19.30 -17.97 2.55
CA ILE A 251 18.90 -17.84 3.96
C ILE A 251 19.05 -19.21 4.61
N ARG A 252 19.86 -19.33 5.68
CA ARG A 252 20.31 -20.55 6.35
C ARG A 252 21.49 -21.25 5.69
N GLY A 253 22.06 -20.71 4.61
CA GLY A 253 23.29 -21.22 4.00
C GLY A 253 24.54 -20.62 4.65
N LYS A 254 25.71 -21.18 4.31
CA LYS A 254 27.01 -20.66 4.77
C LYS A 254 27.34 -19.26 4.19
N LYS A 255 26.74 -18.87 3.08
CA LYS A 255 26.92 -17.56 2.42
C LYS A 255 25.53 -17.01 2.07
N GLU A 256 25.00 -16.22 2.98
CA GLU A 256 23.75 -15.51 2.75
C GLU A 256 23.95 -14.43 1.68
N ASN A 257 23.00 -14.29 0.75
CA ASN A 257 23.01 -13.28 -0.31
C ASN A 257 21.59 -12.75 -0.53
N LEU A 258 21.38 -11.47 -0.20
CA LEU A 258 20.09 -10.79 -0.29
C LEU A 258 20.00 -9.81 -1.46
N ASN A 259 21.01 -9.76 -2.34
CA ASN A 259 21.14 -8.69 -3.34
C ASN A 259 19.97 -8.64 -4.33
N ASP A 260 19.47 -9.78 -4.81
CA ASP A 260 18.34 -9.82 -5.74
C ASP A 260 17.07 -9.22 -5.11
N TRP A 261 16.82 -9.58 -3.84
CA TRP A 261 15.69 -9.04 -3.09
C TRP A 261 15.86 -7.55 -2.79
N ILE A 262 17.01 -7.13 -2.30
CA ILE A 262 17.29 -5.73 -1.99
C ILE A 262 17.16 -4.86 -3.24
N SER A 263 17.72 -5.31 -4.37
CA SER A 263 17.56 -4.61 -5.65
C SER A 263 16.09 -4.45 -6.03
N PHE A 264 15.29 -5.52 -5.96
CA PHE A 264 13.86 -5.45 -6.24
C PHE A 264 13.13 -4.50 -5.29
N PHE A 265 13.39 -4.60 -3.99
CA PHE A 265 12.76 -3.80 -2.94
C PHE A 265 13.05 -2.30 -3.14
N LEU A 266 14.30 -1.93 -3.34
CA LEU A 266 14.71 -0.55 -3.58
C LEU A 266 14.08 0.04 -4.85
N HIS A 267 14.05 -0.73 -5.95
CA HIS A 267 13.40 -0.28 -7.18
C HIS A 267 11.88 -0.11 -7.00
N THR A 268 11.25 -0.94 -6.18
CA THR A 268 9.83 -0.82 -5.85
C THR A 268 9.57 0.47 -5.08
N LEU A 269 10.35 0.79 -4.04
CA LEU A 269 10.24 2.04 -3.29
C LEU A 269 10.53 3.26 -4.17
N LYS A 270 11.55 3.18 -5.03
CA LYS A 270 11.84 4.26 -6.00
C LYS A 270 10.66 4.50 -6.92
N LYS A 271 10.07 3.45 -7.49
CA LYS A 271 8.90 3.58 -8.38
C LYS A 271 7.69 4.14 -7.62
N GLN A 272 7.47 3.73 -6.36
CA GLN A 272 6.43 4.28 -5.48
C GLN A 272 6.60 5.80 -5.30
N LYS A 273 7.80 6.23 -4.94
CA LYS A 273 8.18 7.64 -4.81
C LYS A 273 7.97 8.41 -6.13
N ASP A 274 8.42 7.87 -7.26
CA ASP A 274 8.31 8.52 -8.57
C ASP A 274 6.84 8.66 -9.02
N VAL A 275 5.98 7.68 -8.74
CA VAL A 275 4.53 7.75 -8.98
C VAL A 275 3.91 8.85 -8.14
N LEU A 276 4.23 8.91 -6.84
CA LEU A 276 3.72 9.94 -5.95
C LEU A 276 4.17 11.33 -6.37
N LEU A 277 5.45 11.51 -6.70
CA LEU A 277 5.98 12.80 -7.13
C LEU A 277 5.21 13.32 -8.34
N ARG A 278 4.96 12.49 -9.35
CA ARG A 278 4.15 12.87 -10.52
C ARG A 278 2.71 13.24 -10.16
N LYS A 279 2.08 12.50 -9.22
CA LYS A 279 0.72 12.83 -8.73
C LYS A 279 0.74 14.22 -8.05
N VAL A 280 1.70 14.49 -7.18
CA VAL A 280 1.85 15.77 -6.46
C VAL A 280 2.14 16.93 -7.42
N GLU A 281 3.04 16.74 -8.39
CA GLU A 281 3.35 17.77 -9.40
C GLU A 281 2.13 18.08 -10.26
N ARG A 282 1.37 17.07 -10.69
CA ARG A 282 0.11 17.27 -11.42
C ARG A 282 -0.89 18.07 -10.60
N GLU A 283 -1.07 17.75 -9.31
CA GLU A 283 -1.96 18.49 -8.43
C GLU A 283 -1.53 19.95 -8.21
N ARG A 284 -0.21 20.23 -8.26
CA ARG A 284 0.34 21.59 -8.18
C ARG A 284 0.15 22.39 -9.48
N LEU A 285 0.26 21.73 -10.63
CA LEU A 285 0.09 22.34 -11.94
C LEU A 285 -1.38 22.59 -12.27
N LEU A 286 -2.32 21.86 -11.62
CA LEU A 286 -3.74 22.19 -11.70
C LEU A 286 -3.93 23.56 -11.03
N PRO A 287 -4.43 24.60 -11.77
CA PRO A 287 -4.73 25.88 -11.16
C PRO A 287 -5.64 25.62 -9.95
N GLN A 288 -5.32 26.23 -8.82
CA GLN A 288 -6.19 26.14 -7.65
C GLN A 288 -7.57 26.64 -8.06
N LEU A 289 -8.50 25.72 -8.18
CA LEU A 289 -9.89 26.08 -8.36
C LEU A 289 -10.37 26.66 -7.03
N SER A 290 -11.20 27.69 -7.08
CA SER A 290 -11.87 28.12 -5.86
C SER A 290 -12.75 26.98 -5.35
N GLN A 291 -12.97 26.94 -4.03
CA GLN A 291 -13.83 25.94 -3.37
C GLN A 291 -15.17 25.76 -4.09
N LEU A 292 -15.74 26.86 -4.58
CA LEU A 292 -16.98 26.84 -5.34
C LEU A 292 -16.84 26.16 -6.71
N SER A 293 -15.75 26.39 -7.42
CA SER A 293 -15.47 25.68 -8.68
C SER A 293 -15.28 24.18 -8.47
N GLU A 294 -14.65 23.79 -7.37
CA GLU A 294 -14.50 22.38 -6.99
C GLU A 294 -15.86 21.73 -6.69
N SER A 295 -16.71 22.40 -5.90
CA SER A 295 -18.08 21.94 -5.62
C SER A 295 -18.92 21.76 -6.90
N ILE A 296 -18.82 22.68 -7.86
CA ILE A 296 -19.49 22.58 -9.17
C ILE A 296 -18.99 21.34 -9.94
N LEU A 297 -17.69 21.09 -9.94
CA LEU A 297 -17.11 19.93 -10.61
C LEU A 297 -17.53 18.61 -9.97
N ILE A 298 -17.55 18.53 -8.65
CA ILE A 298 -18.01 17.35 -7.90
C ILE A 298 -19.47 17.05 -8.30
N LEU A 299 -20.36 18.03 -8.20
CA LEU A 299 -21.76 17.88 -8.60
C LEU A 299 -21.94 17.48 -10.07
N SER A 300 -21.10 18.02 -10.96
CA SER A 300 -21.11 17.65 -12.38
C SER A 300 -20.72 16.19 -12.60
N LYS A 301 -19.71 15.69 -11.85
CA LYS A 301 -19.26 14.30 -11.93
C LYS A 301 -20.31 13.34 -11.36
N GLU A 302 -20.89 13.67 -10.21
CA GLU A 302 -21.91 12.83 -9.54
C GLU A 302 -23.18 12.67 -10.39
N ARG A 303 -23.59 13.73 -11.10
CA ARG A 303 -24.82 13.74 -11.89
C ARG A 303 -24.64 13.44 -13.36
N GLY A 304 -23.38 13.42 -13.85
CA GLY A 304 -23.04 13.30 -15.27
C GLY A 304 -23.47 14.51 -16.13
N ARG A 305 -24.40 15.33 -15.62
CA ARG A 305 -24.97 16.52 -16.26
C ARG A 305 -25.35 17.53 -15.17
N LEU A 306 -25.05 18.82 -15.40
CA LEU A 306 -25.39 19.90 -14.47
C LEU A 306 -25.78 21.17 -15.23
N THR A 307 -26.84 21.85 -14.79
CA THR A 307 -27.22 23.18 -15.28
C THR A 307 -26.82 24.25 -14.27
N ILE A 308 -26.72 25.54 -14.73
CA ILE A 308 -26.44 26.66 -13.83
C ILE A 308 -27.55 26.80 -12.79
N SER A 309 -28.83 26.56 -13.15
CA SER A 309 -29.95 26.66 -12.21
C SER A 309 -29.86 25.62 -11.10
N GLU A 310 -29.51 24.38 -11.43
CA GLU A 310 -29.32 23.32 -10.44
C GLU A 310 -28.16 23.66 -9.49
N ALA A 311 -27.01 24.11 -10.01
CA ALA A 311 -25.89 24.52 -9.18
C ALA A 311 -26.25 25.70 -8.24
N VAL A 312 -27.02 26.69 -8.72
CA VAL A 312 -27.52 27.80 -7.90
C VAL A 312 -28.34 27.29 -6.74
N THR A 313 -29.28 26.37 -6.99
CA THR A 313 -30.15 25.80 -5.96
C THR A 313 -29.37 24.93 -4.98
N LEU A 314 -28.55 24.04 -5.47
CA LEU A 314 -27.85 23.04 -4.65
C LEU A 314 -26.72 23.62 -3.79
N LEU A 315 -26.02 24.64 -4.32
CA LEU A 315 -24.91 25.30 -3.63
C LEU A 315 -25.31 26.60 -2.94
N SER A 316 -26.60 27.00 -3.04
CA SER A 316 -27.12 28.25 -2.46
C SER A 316 -26.31 29.49 -2.87
N ILE A 317 -25.92 29.58 -4.15
CA ILE A 317 -25.05 30.63 -4.69
C ILE A 317 -25.80 31.57 -5.62
N ASN A 318 -25.25 32.79 -5.80
CA ASN A 318 -25.79 33.75 -6.78
C ASN A 318 -25.59 33.26 -8.21
N ARG A 319 -26.60 33.50 -9.08
CA ARG A 319 -26.57 33.06 -10.48
C ARG A 319 -25.39 33.65 -11.30
N ASN A 320 -25.02 34.90 -11.02
CA ASN A 320 -23.91 35.55 -11.71
C ASN A 320 -22.56 34.91 -11.29
N THR A 321 -22.43 34.61 -10.01
CA THR A 321 -21.27 33.88 -9.47
C THR A 321 -21.18 32.49 -10.11
N ALA A 322 -22.29 31.74 -10.16
CA ALA A 322 -22.32 30.44 -10.83
C ALA A 322 -21.86 30.54 -12.29
N LYS A 323 -22.43 31.49 -13.07
CA LYS A 323 -22.04 31.70 -14.48
C LYS A 323 -20.55 31.98 -14.65
N LEU A 324 -19.96 32.79 -13.76
CA LEU A 324 -18.53 33.09 -13.82
C LEU A 324 -17.68 31.80 -13.66
N HIS A 325 -18.01 30.99 -12.63
CA HIS A 325 -17.30 29.74 -12.35
C HIS A 325 -17.51 28.71 -13.47
N PHE A 326 -18.71 28.53 -14.00
CA PHE A 326 -18.95 27.64 -15.13
C PHE A 326 -18.16 28.05 -16.37
N ARG A 327 -18.11 29.35 -16.69
CA ARG A 327 -17.31 29.88 -17.81
C ARG A 327 -15.82 29.60 -17.62
N GLN A 328 -15.30 29.85 -16.42
CA GLN A 328 -13.89 29.56 -16.10
C GLN A 328 -13.57 28.06 -16.19
N LEU A 329 -14.46 27.19 -15.74
CA LEU A 329 -14.31 25.75 -15.80
C LEU A 329 -14.35 25.22 -17.24
N VAL A 330 -15.22 25.78 -18.09
CA VAL A 330 -15.26 25.46 -19.52
C VAL A 330 -13.99 25.94 -20.23
N GLN A 331 -13.55 27.19 -19.96
CA GLN A 331 -12.34 27.75 -20.55
C GLN A 331 -11.08 26.94 -20.17
N LYS A 332 -11.04 26.36 -18.98
CA LYS A 332 -9.96 25.50 -18.49
C LYS A 332 -10.13 24.02 -18.88
N GLY A 333 -11.18 23.65 -19.61
CA GLY A 333 -11.43 22.28 -20.08
C GLY A 333 -11.98 21.32 -19.02
N TYR A 334 -12.31 21.81 -17.82
CA TYR A 334 -12.88 20.97 -16.74
C TYR A 334 -14.35 20.62 -16.96
N LEU A 335 -15.08 21.47 -17.69
CA LEU A 335 -16.46 21.24 -18.11
C LEU A 335 -16.59 21.41 -19.62
N ILE A 336 -17.50 20.62 -20.21
CA ILE A 336 -17.94 20.76 -21.60
C ILE A 336 -19.33 21.36 -21.60
N GLN A 337 -19.52 22.48 -22.30
CA GLN A 337 -20.83 23.09 -22.48
C GLN A 337 -21.59 22.43 -23.62
N HIS A 338 -22.85 22.12 -23.40
CA HIS A 338 -23.79 21.58 -24.38
C HIS A 338 -25.02 22.48 -24.49
N GLY A 339 -25.55 22.60 -25.68
CA GLY A 339 -26.73 23.41 -25.97
C GLY A 339 -26.48 24.93 -25.94
N VAL A 340 -27.54 25.71 -26.22
CA VAL A 340 -27.50 27.17 -26.28
C VAL A 340 -28.72 27.75 -25.55
N GLY A 341 -28.52 28.92 -24.94
CA GLY A 341 -29.60 29.68 -24.27
C GLY A 341 -30.20 28.95 -23.06
N LYS A 342 -31.53 28.82 -23.00
CA LYS A 342 -32.22 28.17 -21.86
C LYS A 342 -31.97 26.66 -21.77
N ALA A 343 -31.55 26.01 -22.85
CA ALA A 343 -31.24 24.57 -22.90
C ALA A 343 -29.78 24.24 -22.60
N THR A 344 -28.98 25.20 -22.12
CA THR A 344 -27.55 24.98 -21.81
C THR A 344 -27.38 24.08 -20.56
N TRP A 345 -26.57 23.06 -20.71
CA TRP A 345 -26.11 22.18 -19.64
C TRP A 345 -24.63 21.86 -19.80
N TYR A 346 -24.01 21.30 -18.77
CA TYR A 346 -22.58 21.04 -18.71
C TYR A 346 -22.32 19.60 -18.26
N SER A 347 -21.35 18.96 -18.90
CA SER A 347 -20.81 17.66 -18.49
C SER A 347 -19.36 17.79 -18.02
N PRO A 348 -18.85 16.81 -17.23
CA PRO A 348 -17.42 16.77 -16.92
C PRO A 348 -16.56 16.77 -18.19
N GLY A 349 -15.48 17.56 -18.20
CA GLY A 349 -14.41 17.47 -19.18
C GLY A 349 -13.58 16.19 -18.99
N LYS A 350 -12.75 15.84 -19.96
CA LYS A 350 -11.85 14.67 -19.87
C LYS A 350 -10.69 14.89 -18.90
#